data_19942d825d2b7f395eae2dc47e0915dc
#
_entry.id   19942d825d2b7f395eae2dc47e0915dc
#
_cell.length_a   1.000
_cell.length_b   1.000
_cell.length_c   1.000
_cell.angle_alpha   90.00
_cell.angle_beta   90.00
_cell.angle_gamma   90.00
#
_symmetry.space_group_name_H-M   'P 1'
#
loop_
_entity.id
_entity.type
_entity.pdbx_description
1 polymer ?
#
loop_
_entity_poly.entity_id
_entity_poly.type
_entity_poly.pdbx_seq_one_letter_code
_entity_poly.pdbx_strand_id
1 'polypeptide(L)'
;QVLVREATGLNPHELSDLFLPTDHYDTPLIDVRAGIVKDGKLCLVKGQGEETWALPGGFGEVGYSPTENILKEVQEETGFNVSVSRLLAIFDTNKFQFQSKQYAKLVFECQIEDGDFQPNAEIEELAFFDIQSLPELSSKRTTKEQLEILWEIYQGDREQYLD
;
A
#
# COMPACT_ATOMS: atom_id res chain seq x y z
N GLN A 1 7.46 14.50 -0.85
CA GLN A 1 7.80 15.90 -0.47
C GLN A 1 8.64 16.62 -1.53
N VAL A 2 9.53 15.90 -2.23
CA VAL A 2 10.41 16.51 -3.24
C VAL A 2 9.60 17.18 -4.35
N LEU A 3 8.63 16.49 -4.95
CA LEU A 3 7.83 17.04 -6.03
C LEU A 3 6.98 18.24 -5.60
N VAL A 4 6.38 18.17 -4.40
CA VAL A 4 5.59 19.29 -3.86
C VAL A 4 6.50 20.49 -3.58
N ARG A 5 7.70 20.27 -3.07
CA ARG A 5 8.69 21.31 -2.84
C ARG A 5 9.12 21.98 -4.15
N GLU A 6 9.39 21.19 -5.19
CA GLU A 6 9.74 21.71 -6.51
C GLU A 6 8.62 22.55 -7.10
N ALA A 7 7.36 22.13 -6.93
CA ALA A 7 6.20 22.84 -7.45
C ALA A 7 5.90 24.13 -6.67
N THR A 8 6.10 24.15 -5.35
CA THR A 8 5.71 25.27 -4.48
C THR A 8 6.88 26.13 -4.03
N GLY A 9 8.11 25.62 -4.06
CA GLY A 9 9.30 26.27 -3.53
C GLY A 9 9.39 26.30 -2.01
N LEU A 10 8.44 25.64 -1.31
CA LEU A 10 8.40 25.61 0.15
C LEU A 10 9.35 24.57 0.72
N ASN A 11 9.88 24.84 1.90
CA ASN A 11 10.69 23.86 2.63
C ASN A 11 9.76 22.84 3.36
N PRO A 12 10.32 21.72 3.87
CA PRO A 12 9.49 20.68 4.52
C PRO A 12 8.65 21.17 5.70
N HIS A 13 9.14 22.17 6.45
CA HIS A 13 8.42 22.71 7.58
C HIS A 13 7.21 23.54 7.12
N GLU A 14 7.42 24.40 6.14
CA GLU A 14 6.36 25.20 5.53
C GLU A 14 5.30 24.31 4.86
N LEU A 15 5.73 23.21 4.23
CA LEU A 15 4.80 22.22 3.67
C LEU A 15 3.96 21.56 4.75
N SER A 16 4.56 21.21 5.89
CA SER A 16 3.84 20.63 7.02
C SER A 16 2.76 21.58 7.54
N ASP A 17 3.12 22.85 7.72
CA ASP A 17 2.17 23.88 8.18
C ASP A 17 1.03 24.11 7.19
N LEU A 18 1.32 24.04 5.90
CA LEU A 18 0.32 24.20 4.84
C LEU A 18 -0.75 23.10 4.89
N PHE A 19 -0.38 21.88 5.29
CA PHE A 19 -1.27 20.73 5.32
C PHE A 19 -1.84 20.42 6.72
N LEU A 20 -1.50 21.22 7.74
CA LEU A 20 -2.12 21.07 9.05
C LEU A 20 -3.61 21.45 9.00
N PRO A 21 -4.48 20.62 9.59
CA PRO A 21 -5.89 20.98 9.68
C PRO A 21 -6.07 22.23 10.56
N THR A 22 -6.69 23.27 10.02
CA THR A 22 -6.93 24.52 10.74
C THR A 22 -8.16 24.44 11.65
N ASP A 23 -9.06 23.46 11.43
CA ASP A 23 -10.39 23.40 12.06
C ASP A 23 -10.64 22.12 12.85
N HIS A 24 -9.62 21.38 13.23
CA HIS A 24 -9.76 20.09 13.95
C HIS A 24 -10.69 19.10 13.25
N TYR A 25 -10.70 19.10 11.92
CA TYR A 25 -11.47 18.15 11.15
C TYR A 25 -10.85 16.75 11.26
N ASP A 26 -11.62 15.83 11.79
CA ASP A 26 -11.25 14.42 11.78
C ASP A 26 -11.58 13.85 10.41
N THR A 27 -10.56 13.34 9.74
CA THR A 27 -10.74 12.68 8.44
C THR A 27 -10.17 11.27 8.51
N PRO A 28 -10.70 10.35 7.69
CA PRO A 28 -10.04 9.06 7.52
C PRO A 28 -8.59 9.25 7.06
N LEU A 29 -7.72 8.40 7.56
CA LEU A 29 -6.32 8.37 7.15
C LEU A 29 -6.18 7.58 5.85
N ILE A 30 -5.10 7.83 5.12
CA ILE A 30 -4.79 7.11 3.88
C ILE A 30 -3.81 6.00 4.17
N ASP A 31 -4.10 4.81 3.66
CA ASP A 31 -3.21 3.66 3.62
C ASP A 31 -3.05 3.25 2.16
N VAL A 32 -1.83 3.03 1.70
CA VAL A 32 -1.57 2.64 0.31
C VAL A 32 -0.92 1.25 0.27
N ARG A 33 -1.41 0.39 -0.61
CA ARG A 33 -0.92 -0.98 -0.79
C ARG A 33 -0.68 -1.29 -2.25
N ALA A 34 0.29 -2.18 -2.50
CA ALA A 34 0.63 -2.61 -3.85
C ALA A 34 0.18 -4.05 -4.10
N GLY A 35 -0.58 -4.24 -5.18
CA GLY A 35 -0.84 -5.55 -5.76
C GLY A 35 0.22 -5.85 -6.82
N ILE A 36 1.18 -6.68 -6.50
CA ILE A 36 2.28 -7.07 -7.38
C ILE A 36 2.13 -8.56 -7.68
N VAL A 37 1.93 -8.90 -8.94
CA VAL A 37 1.77 -10.29 -9.38
C VAL A 37 2.94 -10.66 -10.28
N LYS A 38 3.53 -11.82 -10.02
CA LYS A 38 4.59 -12.41 -10.83
C LYS A 38 4.35 -13.91 -10.95
N ASP A 39 4.36 -14.41 -12.18
CA ASP A 39 4.13 -15.83 -12.47
C ASP A 39 2.84 -16.38 -11.83
N GLY A 40 1.76 -15.58 -11.84
CA GLY A 40 0.47 -15.96 -11.29
C GLY A 40 0.39 -15.96 -9.77
N LYS A 41 1.36 -15.38 -9.09
CA LYS A 41 1.44 -15.33 -7.63
C LYS A 41 1.54 -13.90 -7.12
N LEU A 42 0.96 -13.68 -5.94
CA LEU A 42 0.84 -12.36 -5.31
C LEU A 42 1.98 -12.12 -4.32
N CYS A 43 2.63 -10.98 -4.43
CA CYS A 43 3.68 -10.55 -3.53
C CYS A 43 3.15 -10.16 -2.16
N LEU A 44 3.66 -10.80 -1.12
CA LEU A 44 3.43 -10.41 0.27
C LEU A 44 4.76 -10.24 0.98
N VAL A 45 4.74 -9.41 2.02
CA VAL A 45 5.92 -9.13 2.86
C VAL A 45 5.62 -9.45 4.32
N LYS A 46 6.67 -9.81 5.04
CA LYS A 46 6.62 -10.08 6.48
C LYS A 46 7.56 -9.09 7.18
N GLY A 47 7.01 -8.33 8.12
CA GLY A 47 7.78 -7.36 8.89
C GLY A 47 8.79 -7.99 9.84
N GLN A 48 9.78 -7.22 10.24
CA GLN A 48 10.78 -7.65 11.22
C GLN A 48 10.11 -8.04 12.53
N GLY A 49 10.39 -9.27 12.99
CA GLY A 49 9.83 -9.82 14.22
C GLY A 49 8.35 -10.22 14.14
N GLU A 50 7.73 -10.11 12.98
CA GLU A 50 6.33 -10.51 12.77
C GLU A 50 6.26 -11.91 12.19
N GLU A 51 5.15 -12.62 12.45
CA GLU A 51 4.90 -13.95 11.90
C GLU A 51 3.86 -13.93 10.78
N THR A 52 3.19 -12.80 10.57
CA THR A 52 2.10 -12.62 9.62
C THR A 52 2.53 -11.80 8.42
N TRP A 53 1.81 -11.98 7.33
CA TRP A 53 2.12 -11.39 6.03
C TRP A 53 1.07 -10.36 5.62
N ALA A 54 1.49 -9.39 4.83
CA ALA A 54 0.61 -8.35 4.30
C ALA A 54 1.08 -7.90 2.91
N LEU A 55 0.20 -7.17 2.21
CA LEU A 55 0.59 -6.48 0.99
C LEU A 55 1.64 -5.41 1.31
N PRO A 56 2.64 -5.22 0.43
CA PRO A 56 3.57 -4.10 0.57
C PRO A 56 2.83 -2.77 0.59
N GLY A 57 3.26 -1.85 1.42
CA GLY A 57 2.67 -0.53 1.53
C GLY A 57 2.79 0.05 2.92
N GLY A 58 2.08 1.13 3.14
CA GLY A 58 2.10 1.84 4.43
C GLY A 58 1.14 3.01 4.42
N PHE A 59 1.25 3.81 5.46
CA PHE A 59 0.41 4.98 5.62
C PHE A 59 0.80 6.09 4.65
N GLY A 60 -0.21 6.83 4.19
CA GLY A 60 0.00 7.99 3.36
C GLY A 60 0.78 9.07 4.12
N GLU A 61 1.70 9.72 3.42
CA GLU A 61 2.50 10.79 3.97
C GLU A 61 2.14 12.12 3.31
N VAL A 62 2.08 13.15 4.12
CA VAL A 62 1.88 14.53 3.65
C VAL A 62 3.00 14.92 2.70
N GLY A 63 2.64 15.53 1.57
CA GLY A 63 3.59 15.95 0.56
C GLY A 63 3.82 14.96 -0.57
N TYR A 64 3.23 13.76 -0.48
CA TYR A 64 3.23 12.75 -1.54
C TYR A 64 1.83 12.54 -2.09
N SER A 65 1.71 12.40 -3.40
CA SER A 65 0.46 11.88 -3.96
C SER A 65 0.33 10.38 -3.60
N PRO A 66 -0.87 9.80 -3.68
CA PRO A 66 -1.02 8.37 -3.42
C PRO A 66 -0.12 7.48 -4.29
N THR A 67 0.03 7.80 -5.57
CA THR A 67 0.92 7.04 -6.45
C THR A 67 2.40 7.21 -6.11
N GLU A 68 2.83 8.43 -5.81
CA GLU A 68 4.20 8.68 -5.34
C GLU A 68 4.47 7.92 -4.03
N ASN A 69 3.48 7.91 -3.15
CA ASN A 69 3.61 7.24 -1.86
C ASN A 69 3.77 5.73 -2.00
N ILE A 70 2.99 5.08 -2.88
CA ILE A 70 3.12 3.64 -3.07
C ILE A 70 4.44 3.27 -3.75
N LEU A 71 4.92 4.06 -4.70
CA LEU A 71 6.24 3.84 -5.32
C LEU A 71 7.36 3.88 -4.28
N LYS A 72 7.29 4.86 -3.39
CA LYS A 72 8.26 5.02 -2.28
C LYS A 72 8.21 3.82 -1.34
N GLU A 73 7.02 3.44 -0.88
CA GLU A 73 6.84 2.32 0.06
C GLU A 73 7.32 0.99 -0.52
N VAL A 74 6.98 0.71 -1.77
CA VAL A 74 7.43 -0.52 -2.44
C VAL A 74 8.95 -0.56 -2.54
N GLN A 75 9.58 0.53 -2.94
CA GLN A 75 11.03 0.59 -3.05
C GLN A 75 11.71 0.39 -1.69
N GLU A 76 11.22 1.04 -0.64
CA GLU A 76 11.79 0.92 0.71
C GLU A 76 11.62 -0.49 1.29
N GLU A 77 10.45 -1.10 1.11
CA GLU A 77 10.15 -2.41 1.69
C GLU A 77 10.69 -3.57 0.88
N THR A 78 10.64 -3.48 -0.45
CA THR A 78 10.92 -4.63 -1.33
C THR A 78 12.21 -4.49 -2.15
N GLY A 79 12.73 -3.30 -2.30
CA GLY A 79 13.85 -3.03 -3.22
C GLY A 79 13.43 -2.99 -4.69
N PHE A 80 12.16 -3.25 -5.00
CA PHE A 80 11.67 -3.20 -6.38
C PHE A 80 11.39 -1.76 -6.80
N ASN A 81 11.79 -1.43 -8.02
CA ASN A 81 11.31 -0.25 -8.72
C ASN A 81 10.12 -0.69 -9.57
N VAL A 82 8.97 -0.12 -9.30
CA VAL A 82 7.71 -0.50 -9.96
C VAL A 82 7.08 0.68 -10.68
N SER A 83 6.21 0.38 -11.63
CA SER A 83 5.28 1.34 -12.23
C SER A 83 3.87 1.02 -11.77
N VAL A 84 3.03 2.05 -11.62
CA VAL A 84 1.62 1.90 -11.29
C VAL A 84 0.82 1.74 -12.56
N SER A 85 0.08 0.64 -12.68
CA SER A 85 -0.78 0.37 -13.84
C SER A 85 -2.18 0.96 -13.68
N ARG A 86 -2.79 0.74 -12.50
CA ARG A 86 -4.15 1.20 -12.22
C ARG A 86 -4.46 1.11 -10.73
N LEU A 87 -5.52 1.79 -10.32
CA LEU A 87 -6.11 1.60 -8.99
C LEU A 87 -7.04 0.39 -9.05
N LEU A 88 -6.81 -0.60 -8.19
CA LEU A 88 -7.65 -1.80 -8.09
C LEU A 88 -8.84 -1.57 -7.17
N ALA A 89 -8.61 -0.95 -6.03
CA ALA A 89 -9.64 -0.82 -5.01
C ALA A 89 -9.41 0.37 -4.08
N ILE A 90 -10.51 0.86 -3.52
CA ILE A 90 -10.53 1.69 -2.32
C ILE A 90 -11.37 0.94 -1.29
N PHE A 91 -10.73 0.49 -0.21
CA PHE A 91 -11.41 -0.16 0.89
C PHE A 91 -11.59 0.79 2.07
N ASP A 92 -12.80 0.85 2.62
CA ASP A 92 -12.99 1.36 3.97
C ASP A 92 -12.55 0.26 4.94
N THR A 93 -11.44 0.47 5.64
CA THR A 93 -10.89 -0.57 6.50
C THR A 93 -11.84 -1.03 7.59
N ASN A 94 -12.73 -0.19 8.07
CA ASN A 94 -13.68 -0.55 9.11
C ASN A 94 -14.76 -1.54 8.65
N LYS A 95 -14.92 -1.74 7.34
CA LYS A 95 -15.78 -2.80 6.81
C LYS A 95 -15.15 -4.17 6.83
N PHE A 96 -13.84 -4.24 6.84
CA PHE A 96 -13.06 -5.49 6.75
C PHE A 96 -12.29 -5.80 8.03
N GLN A 97 -11.90 -4.78 8.77
CA GLN A 97 -10.97 -4.88 9.89
C GLN A 97 -11.44 -3.98 11.02
N PHE A 98 -11.48 -4.51 12.22
CA PHE A 98 -11.79 -3.68 13.39
C PHE A 98 -10.54 -2.90 13.81
N GLN A 99 -10.59 -1.58 13.68
CA GLN A 99 -9.51 -0.68 14.07
C GLN A 99 -10.06 0.56 14.77
N SER A 100 -9.25 1.12 15.66
CA SER A 100 -9.60 2.37 16.37
C SER A 100 -9.59 3.59 15.45
N LYS A 101 -8.89 3.52 14.33
CA LYS A 101 -8.82 4.59 13.33
C LYS A 101 -9.38 4.07 12.01
N GLN A 102 -10.09 4.95 11.31
CA GLN A 102 -10.60 4.64 9.98
C GLN A 102 -9.54 5.00 8.92
N TYR A 103 -9.31 4.08 8.00
CA TYR A 103 -8.43 4.32 6.85
C TYR A 103 -9.20 4.12 5.55
N ALA A 104 -8.88 4.95 4.57
CA ALA A 104 -9.17 4.65 3.18
C ALA A 104 -7.93 3.93 2.62
N LYS A 105 -8.07 2.64 2.34
CA LYS A 105 -6.97 1.83 1.82
C LYS A 105 -7.05 1.81 0.30
N LEU A 106 -6.05 2.39 -0.34
CA LEU A 106 -5.92 2.43 -1.79
C LEU A 106 -4.97 1.31 -2.22
N VAL A 107 -5.45 0.41 -3.09
CA VAL A 107 -4.63 -0.69 -3.59
C VAL A 107 -4.35 -0.46 -5.07
N PHE A 108 -3.07 -0.33 -5.40
CA PHE A 108 -2.61 -0.10 -6.77
C PHE A 108 -2.01 -1.38 -7.35
N GLU A 109 -2.36 -1.68 -8.60
CA GLU A 109 -1.65 -2.71 -9.36
C GLU A 109 -0.32 -2.13 -9.81
N CYS A 110 0.76 -2.81 -9.45
CA CYS A 110 2.12 -2.38 -9.77
C CYS A 110 2.85 -3.44 -10.55
N GLN A 111 3.68 -3.00 -11.50
CA GLN A 111 4.53 -3.85 -12.33
C GLN A 111 5.99 -3.66 -11.92
N ILE A 112 6.71 -4.76 -11.71
CA ILE A 112 8.14 -4.70 -11.42
C ILE A 112 8.90 -4.34 -12.70
N GLU A 113 9.67 -3.24 -12.63
CA GLU A 113 10.55 -2.82 -13.71
C GLU A 113 11.97 -3.38 -13.50
N ASP A 114 12.49 -3.24 -12.30
CA ASP A 114 13.79 -3.77 -11.89
C ASP A 114 13.89 -3.85 -10.36
N GLY A 115 15.07 -4.22 -9.87
CA GLY A 115 15.36 -4.32 -8.45
C GLY A 115 15.22 -5.73 -7.91
N ASP A 116 15.82 -5.95 -6.75
CA ASP A 116 15.82 -7.22 -6.05
C ASP A 116 15.56 -7.00 -4.56
N PHE A 117 14.85 -7.94 -3.96
CA PHE A 117 14.59 -7.89 -2.52
C PHE A 117 15.85 -8.25 -1.73
N GLN A 118 16.10 -7.44 -0.70
CA GLN A 118 17.02 -7.75 0.38
C GLN A 118 16.33 -7.47 1.71
N PRO A 119 16.47 -8.33 2.72
CA PRO A 119 15.99 -8.02 4.05
C PRO A 119 16.50 -6.65 4.51
N ASN A 120 15.65 -5.90 5.18
CA ASN A 120 15.96 -4.52 5.58
C ASN A 120 15.39 -4.23 6.97
N ALA A 121 15.48 -2.99 7.42
CA ALA A 121 15.05 -2.61 8.77
C ALA A 121 13.55 -2.85 9.02
N GLU A 122 12.74 -2.84 7.98
CA GLU A 122 11.28 -2.99 8.09
C GLU A 122 10.80 -4.40 7.76
N ILE A 123 11.38 -5.01 6.72
CA ILE A 123 10.91 -6.28 6.14
C ILE A 123 11.96 -7.37 6.27
N GLU A 124 11.54 -8.48 6.89
CA GLU A 124 12.36 -9.66 7.10
C GLU A 124 12.32 -10.60 5.90
N GLU A 125 11.14 -10.84 5.35
CA GLU A 125 10.92 -11.76 4.23
C GLU A 125 9.94 -11.18 3.20
N LEU A 126 10.15 -11.58 1.97
CA LEU A 126 9.24 -11.33 0.85
C LEU A 126 9.06 -12.64 0.09
N ALA A 127 7.83 -12.95 -0.28
CA ALA A 127 7.57 -14.11 -1.13
C ALA A 127 6.31 -13.88 -1.98
N PHE A 128 6.20 -14.67 -3.04
CA PHE A 128 5.05 -14.69 -3.94
C PHE A 128 4.21 -15.91 -3.63
N PHE A 129 2.93 -15.70 -3.35
CA PHE A 129 2.00 -16.75 -2.92
C PHE A 129 0.89 -16.98 -3.93
N ASP A 130 0.57 -18.24 -4.13
CA ASP A 130 -0.66 -18.61 -4.82
C ASP A 130 -1.86 -18.17 -3.98
N ILE A 131 -2.87 -17.59 -4.61
CA ILE A 131 -4.08 -17.15 -3.92
C ILE A 131 -4.83 -18.32 -3.22
N GLN A 132 -4.61 -19.55 -3.66
CA GLN A 132 -5.18 -20.74 -3.05
C GLN A 132 -4.38 -21.26 -1.86
N SER A 133 -3.17 -20.74 -1.64
CA SER A 133 -2.24 -21.21 -0.61
C SER A 133 -1.61 -20.03 0.12
N LEU A 134 -2.44 -19.14 0.63
CA LEU A 134 -1.99 -17.95 1.35
C LEU A 134 -1.41 -18.30 2.72
N PRO A 135 -0.37 -17.56 3.18
CA PRO A 135 0.13 -17.69 4.53
C PRO A 135 -0.81 -17.04 5.53
N GLU A 136 -0.48 -17.12 6.81
CA GLU A 136 -1.20 -16.36 7.82
C GLU A 136 -1.05 -14.86 7.59
N LEU A 137 -2.16 -14.16 7.48
CA LEU A 137 -2.20 -12.74 7.15
C LEU A 137 -2.27 -11.88 8.40
N SER A 138 -1.69 -10.67 8.31
CA SER A 138 -1.85 -9.62 9.31
C SER A 138 -3.27 -9.05 9.20
N SER A 139 -4.17 -9.51 10.05
CA SER A 139 -5.60 -9.16 9.99
C SER A 139 -5.88 -7.67 10.10
N LYS A 140 -4.97 -6.89 10.69
CA LYS A 140 -5.09 -5.44 10.77
C LYS A 140 -4.67 -4.71 9.50
N ARG A 141 -3.93 -5.37 8.61
CA ARG A 141 -3.36 -4.75 7.40
C ARG A 141 -3.94 -5.31 6.13
N THR A 142 -4.14 -6.63 6.06
CA THR A 142 -4.55 -7.34 4.86
C THR A 142 -5.45 -8.49 5.25
N THR A 143 -6.67 -8.53 4.73
CA THR A 143 -7.57 -9.66 4.98
C THR A 143 -7.64 -10.58 3.77
N LYS A 144 -7.99 -11.84 4.00
CA LYS A 144 -8.20 -12.81 2.92
C LYS A 144 -9.27 -12.32 1.96
N GLU A 145 -10.37 -11.77 2.47
CA GLU A 145 -11.45 -11.23 1.66
C GLU A 145 -10.97 -10.12 0.73
N GLN A 146 -10.14 -9.21 1.23
CA GLN A 146 -9.53 -8.17 0.40
C GLN A 146 -8.69 -8.79 -0.73
N LEU A 147 -7.85 -9.77 -0.41
CA LEU A 147 -7.02 -10.42 -1.43
C LEU A 147 -7.83 -11.17 -2.48
N GLU A 148 -8.92 -11.81 -2.10
CA GLU A 148 -9.82 -12.48 -3.04
C GLU A 148 -10.47 -11.48 -3.99
N ILE A 149 -10.93 -10.34 -3.48
CA ILE A 149 -11.49 -9.26 -4.30
C ILE A 149 -10.44 -8.74 -5.29
N LEU A 150 -9.24 -8.45 -4.80
CA LEU A 150 -8.14 -7.95 -5.65
C LEU A 150 -7.76 -8.94 -6.74
N TRP A 151 -7.75 -10.23 -6.40
CA TRP A 151 -7.42 -11.28 -7.36
C TRP A 151 -8.46 -11.41 -8.46
N GLU A 152 -9.75 -11.34 -8.12
CA GLU A 152 -10.83 -11.32 -9.10
C GLU A 152 -10.72 -10.11 -10.06
N ILE A 153 -10.37 -8.94 -9.52
CA ILE A 153 -10.16 -7.74 -10.34
C ILE A 153 -8.97 -7.94 -11.27
N TYR A 154 -7.87 -8.46 -10.73
CA TYR A 154 -6.65 -8.72 -11.50
C TYR A 154 -6.92 -9.67 -12.67
N GLN A 155 -7.71 -10.71 -12.47
CA GLN A 155 -8.08 -11.68 -13.51
C GLN A 155 -9.11 -11.16 -14.50
N GLY A 156 -9.75 -10.04 -14.24
CA GLY A 156 -10.79 -9.46 -15.08
C GLY A 156 -12.19 -9.99 -14.79
N ASP A 157 -12.37 -10.77 -13.73
CA ASP A 157 -13.67 -11.33 -13.33
C ASP A 157 -14.51 -10.34 -12.53
N ARG A 158 -13.94 -9.24 -12.14
CA ARG A 158 -14.56 -8.19 -11.35
C ARG A 158 -14.00 -6.83 -11.73
N GLU A 159 -14.85 -5.82 -11.70
CA GLU A 159 -14.43 -4.44 -11.90
C GLU A 159 -13.76 -3.87 -10.64
N GLN A 160 -13.16 -2.69 -10.75
CA GLN A 160 -12.58 -1.94 -9.65
C GLN A 160 -13.54 -1.90 -8.45
N TYR A 161 -13.03 -2.18 -7.27
CA TYR A 161 -13.82 -2.17 -6.05
C TYR A 161 -13.74 -0.81 -5.36
N LEU A 162 -14.89 -0.25 -5.02
CA LEU A 162 -14.98 1.04 -4.33
C LEU A 162 -15.94 0.94 -3.15
N ASP A 163 -15.43 1.23 -1.98
CA ASP A 163 -16.26 1.50 -0.81
C ASP A 163 -16.71 2.96 -0.75
#